data_0d950042cce3055c794e004bb639f30e
#
_entry.id   0d950042cce3055c794e004bb639f30e
#
_cell.length_a   1.000
_cell.length_b   1.000
_cell.length_c   1.000
_cell.angle_alpha   90.00
_cell.angle_beta   90.00
_cell.angle_gamma   90.00
#
_symmetry.space_group_name_H-M   'P 1'
#
loop_
_entity.id
_entity.type
_entity.pdbx_description
1 polymer ?
#
loop_
_entity_poly.entity_id
_entity_poly.type
_entity_poly.pdbx_seq_one_letter_code
_entity_poly.pdbx_strand_id
1 'polypeptide(L)'
;MKLNNIKWFTGSLMTVALAAGISACSDDHFDITSDTASKQTIWETIQNDERLSNFADILQSVYYSKNEQKATPETYADLLNNTQTFTVWAPVNDSFDYAYYKGLIESGIRDSIYKVEMELIRNNMTRYSRSAIGNGSVKVNLLNSKSAWLNFDEGTFQI
;
A
#
# COMPACT_ATOMS: atom_id res chain seq x y z
N MET A 1 -4.65 -3.52 88.86
CA MET A 1 -4.45 -2.37 87.97
C MET A 1 -4.61 -2.88 86.56
N LYS A 2 -5.71 -2.52 85.94
CA LYS A 2 -6.04 -2.97 84.56
C LYS A 2 -5.69 -1.88 83.52
N LEU A 3 -4.83 -2.20 82.61
CA LEU A 3 -4.56 -1.30 81.48
C LEU A 3 -5.51 -1.64 80.31
N ASN A 4 -6.27 -0.65 79.98
CA ASN A 4 -7.20 -0.71 78.87
C ASN A 4 -6.48 -0.66 77.47
N ASN A 5 -6.84 -1.61 76.67
CA ASN A 5 -6.43 -1.63 75.24
C ASN A 5 -7.20 -0.58 74.47
N ILE A 6 -6.49 0.43 73.99
CA ILE A 6 -7.02 1.40 73.00
C ILE A 6 -6.74 0.83 71.59
N LYS A 7 -7.81 0.40 70.98
CA LYS A 7 -7.76 0.03 69.54
C LYS A 7 -7.79 1.29 68.69
N TRP A 8 -6.69 1.54 68.03
CA TRP A 8 -6.64 2.58 66.99
C TRP A 8 -7.29 2.05 65.72
N PHE A 9 -8.46 2.60 65.40
CA PHE A 9 -9.05 2.45 64.08
C PHE A 9 -8.32 3.40 63.11
N THR A 10 -7.41 2.86 62.38
CA THR A 10 -6.89 3.58 61.19
C THR A 10 -7.92 3.54 60.09
N GLY A 11 -8.68 4.62 59.97
CA GLY A 11 -9.56 4.84 58.83
C GLY A 11 -8.75 4.97 57.58
N SER A 12 -8.86 3.98 56.74
CA SER A 12 -8.31 4.04 55.36
C SER A 12 -9.11 5.07 54.58
N LEU A 13 -8.51 6.24 54.38
CA LEU A 13 -9.04 7.26 53.50
C LEU A 13 -8.84 6.77 52.03
N MET A 14 -9.90 6.20 51.48
CA MET A 14 -9.93 5.82 50.08
C MET A 14 -10.04 7.09 49.26
N THR A 15 -8.89 7.57 48.78
CA THR A 15 -8.82 8.62 47.79
C THR A 15 -9.25 8.02 46.45
N VAL A 16 -10.51 8.24 46.09
CA VAL A 16 -10.99 7.99 44.75
C VAL A 16 -10.38 9.06 43.85
N ALA A 17 -9.27 8.74 43.19
CA ALA A 17 -8.75 9.52 42.09
C ALA A 17 -9.74 9.37 40.93
N LEU A 18 -10.58 10.38 40.72
CA LEU A 18 -11.24 10.55 39.41
C LEU A 18 -10.13 10.80 38.38
N ALA A 19 -9.67 9.76 37.75
CA ALA A 19 -9.01 9.87 36.48
C ALA A 19 -10.08 10.38 35.51
N ALA A 20 -10.13 11.71 35.29
CA ALA A 20 -10.78 12.27 34.14
C ALA A 20 -10.06 11.64 32.93
N GLY A 21 -10.70 10.66 32.33
CA GLY A 21 -10.27 10.13 31.05
C GLY A 21 -10.27 11.31 30.07
N ILE A 22 -9.08 11.80 29.74
CA ILE A 22 -8.86 12.44 28.47
C ILE A 22 -9.12 11.33 27.45
N SER A 23 -10.36 11.28 26.98
CA SER A 23 -10.70 10.67 25.73
C SER A 23 -9.94 11.48 24.70
N ALA A 24 -8.62 11.20 24.56
CA ALA A 24 -7.93 11.54 23.34
C ALA A 24 -8.78 10.91 22.27
N CYS A 25 -9.26 11.71 21.33
CA CYS A 25 -9.81 11.22 20.09
C CYS A 25 -8.76 10.26 19.55
N SER A 26 -8.94 8.99 19.79
CA SER A 26 -8.27 8.00 18.99
C SER A 26 -8.89 8.20 17.63
N ASP A 27 -8.12 8.77 16.72
CA ASP A 27 -8.43 8.74 15.33
C ASP A 27 -8.39 7.26 14.95
N ASP A 28 -9.53 6.58 15.08
CA ASP A 28 -9.73 5.19 14.66
C ASP A 28 -9.49 5.00 13.16
N HIS A 29 -9.18 6.11 12.46
CA HIS A 29 -8.78 6.12 11.06
C HIS A 29 -7.32 5.71 10.82
N PHE A 30 -6.49 5.62 11.86
CA PHE A 30 -5.12 5.16 11.78
C PHE A 30 -4.84 3.91 12.61
N ASP A 31 -5.88 3.30 13.16
CA ASP A 31 -5.73 1.99 13.73
C ASP A 31 -5.55 0.93 12.62
N ILE A 32 -4.39 1.04 11.95
CA ILE A 32 -3.79 -0.06 11.20
C ILE A 32 -3.18 -1.02 12.25
N THR A 33 -3.90 -1.29 13.29
CA THR A 33 -3.68 -2.40 14.20
C THR A 33 -4.48 -3.60 13.75
N SER A 34 -4.73 -3.75 12.46
CA SER A 34 -4.76 -5.09 11.98
C SER A 34 -3.30 -5.56 11.96
N ASP A 35 -2.87 -6.23 12.98
CA ASP A 35 -1.69 -7.11 12.95
C ASP A 35 -1.75 -8.14 11.81
N THR A 36 -2.76 -8.07 11.02
CA THR A 36 -3.04 -8.73 9.74
C THR A 36 -3.07 -7.76 8.56
N ALA A 37 -2.80 -6.47 8.72
CA ALA A 37 -2.41 -5.64 7.58
C ALA A 37 -1.18 -6.32 7.01
N SER A 38 -1.41 -7.03 5.96
CA SER A 38 -0.63 -8.13 5.48
C SER A 38 0.83 -7.75 5.50
N LYS A 39 1.65 -8.57 6.14
CA LYS A 39 3.10 -8.58 5.95
C LYS A 39 3.44 -8.82 4.47
N GLN A 40 2.44 -8.93 3.60
CA GLN A 40 2.57 -9.15 2.18
C GLN A 40 2.94 -7.85 1.48
N THR A 41 3.95 -7.94 0.66
CA THR A 41 4.34 -6.87 -0.25
C THR A 41 3.29 -6.72 -1.37
N ILE A 42 3.34 -5.61 -2.11
CA ILE A 42 2.51 -5.43 -3.30
C ILE A 42 2.81 -6.53 -4.32
N TRP A 43 4.08 -6.89 -4.46
CA TRP A 43 4.51 -7.97 -5.34
C TRP A 43 3.87 -9.31 -4.96
N GLU A 44 3.95 -9.71 -3.69
CA GLU A 44 3.33 -10.95 -3.20
C GLU A 44 1.81 -10.99 -3.44
N THR A 45 1.14 -9.84 -3.33
CA THR A 45 -0.29 -9.75 -3.63
C THR A 45 -0.56 -9.98 -5.12
N ILE A 46 0.24 -9.37 -6.01
CA ILE A 46 0.06 -9.49 -7.46
C ILE A 46 0.39 -10.91 -7.94
N GLN A 47 1.51 -11.48 -7.51
CA GLN A 47 1.95 -12.80 -7.96
C GLN A 47 1.04 -13.95 -7.51
N ASN A 48 0.30 -13.77 -6.42
CA ASN A 48 -0.60 -14.79 -5.87
C ASN A 48 -2.03 -14.71 -6.44
N ASP A 49 -2.35 -13.70 -7.26
CA ASP A 49 -3.64 -13.59 -7.92
C ASP A 49 -3.54 -14.07 -9.38
N GLU A 50 -4.15 -15.21 -9.68
CA GLU A 50 -4.14 -15.79 -11.03
C GLU A 50 -4.68 -14.84 -12.11
N ARG A 51 -5.59 -13.93 -11.75
CA ARG A 51 -6.15 -12.92 -12.67
C ARG A 51 -5.12 -11.87 -13.08
N LEU A 52 -4.01 -11.75 -12.36
CA LEU A 52 -2.94 -10.78 -12.57
C LEU A 52 -1.67 -11.44 -13.14
N SER A 53 -1.70 -12.73 -13.48
CA SER A 53 -0.51 -13.50 -13.88
C SER A 53 0.22 -12.89 -15.09
N ASN A 54 -0.50 -12.35 -16.08
CA ASN A 54 0.10 -11.68 -17.23
C ASN A 54 0.81 -10.37 -16.83
N PHE A 55 0.21 -9.60 -15.94
CA PHE A 55 0.83 -8.39 -15.43
C PHE A 55 2.04 -8.69 -14.55
N ALA A 56 1.97 -9.75 -13.75
CA ALA A 56 3.10 -10.24 -12.94
C ALA A 56 4.31 -10.62 -13.82
N ASP A 57 4.09 -11.34 -14.94
CA ASP A 57 5.14 -11.69 -15.88
C ASP A 57 5.80 -10.44 -16.50
N ILE A 58 5.01 -9.42 -16.87
CA ILE A 58 5.53 -8.15 -17.36
C ILE A 58 6.40 -7.46 -16.31
N LEU A 59 5.95 -7.39 -15.04
CA LEU A 59 6.69 -6.76 -13.95
C LEU A 59 8.04 -7.44 -13.66
N GLN A 60 8.11 -8.77 -13.82
CA GLN A 60 9.36 -9.53 -13.68
C GLN A 60 10.31 -9.32 -14.87
N SER A 61 9.75 -9.05 -16.05
CA SER A 61 10.52 -8.96 -17.30
C SER A 61 11.08 -7.56 -17.57
N VAL A 62 10.59 -6.52 -16.90
CA VAL A 62 10.97 -5.13 -17.16
C VAL A 62 11.78 -4.56 -16.00
N TYR A 63 12.99 -4.10 -16.31
CA TYR A 63 13.83 -3.40 -15.34
C TYR A 63 13.35 -1.98 -15.11
N TYR A 64 13.44 -1.53 -13.86
CA TYR A 64 13.13 -0.17 -13.50
C TYR A 64 14.23 0.76 -14.01
N SER A 65 13.92 1.58 -15.00
CA SER A 65 14.89 2.37 -15.77
C SER A 65 15.74 3.34 -14.92
N LYS A 66 15.22 3.82 -13.79
CA LYS A 66 16.00 4.66 -12.86
C LYS A 66 17.11 3.90 -12.12
N ASN A 67 17.08 2.59 -12.17
CA ASN A 67 18.04 1.71 -11.50
C ASN A 67 19.00 1.02 -12.47
N GLU A 68 18.92 1.31 -13.77
CA GLU A 68 19.80 0.70 -14.79
C GLU A 68 21.30 0.91 -14.54
N GLN A 69 21.67 1.98 -13.83
CA GLN A 69 23.06 2.28 -13.48
C GLN A 69 23.54 1.60 -12.20
N LYS A 70 22.68 0.89 -11.48
CA LYS A 70 23.06 0.09 -10.33
C LYS A 70 23.85 -1.14 -10.78
N ALA A 71 24.77 -1.60 -9.94
CA ALA A 71 25.52 -2.85 -10.18
C ALA A 71 24.59 -4.07 -10.31
N THR A 72 23.40 -4.01 -9.68
CA THR A 72 22.34 -5.01 -9.79
C THR A 72 21.06 -4.28 -10.19
N PRO A 73 20.69 -4.32 -11.47
CA PRO A 73 19.42 -3.75 -11.92
C PRO A 73 18.24 -4.44 -11.23
N GLU A 74 17.24 -3.66 -10.83
CA GLU A 74 16.01 -4.16 -10.20
C GLU A 74 14.89 -4.18 -11.23
N THR A 75 14.12 -5.26 -11.27
CA THR A 75 12.87 -5.32 -12.01
C THR A 75 11.75 -4.55 -11.29
N TYR A 76 10.63 -4.36 -11.93
CA TYR A 76 9.45 -3.81 -11.24
C TYR A 76 8.91 -4.75 -10.17
N ALA A 77 9.05 -6.05 -10.33
CA ALA A 77 8.73 -7.03 -9.30
C ALA A 77 9.61 -6.83 -8.05
N ASP A 78 10.93 -6.67 -8.24
CA ASP A 78 11.86 -6.39 -7.14
C ASP A 78 11.52 -5.06 -6.44
N LEU A 79 11.19 -4.03 -7.22
CA LEU A 79 10.79 -2.73 -6.70
C LEU A 79 9.53 -2.82 -5.82
N LEU A 80 8.54 -3.60 -6.24
CA LEU A 80 7.28 -3.77 -5.52
C LEU A 80 7.36 -4.76 -4.36
N ASN A 81 8.44 -5.54 -4.31
CA ASN A 81 8.76 -6.42 -3.20
C ASN A 81 9.49 -5.70 -2.04
N ASN A 82 9.89 -4.46 -2.25
CA ASN A 82 10.54 -3.63 -1.25
C ASN A 82 9.49 -2.87 -0.40
N THR A 83 9.96 -2.28 0.71
CA THR A 83 9.15 -1.50 1.65
C THR A 83 8.70 -0.13 1.15
N GLN A 84 9.00 0.22 -0.11
CA GLN A 84 8.56 1.49 -0.69
C GLN A 84 7.06 1.53 -0.88
N THR A 85 6.46 2.67 -0.55
CA THR A 85 5.02 2.83 -0.64
C THR A 85 4.60 3.24 -2.05
N PHE A 86 3.88 2.34 -2.71
CA PHE A 86 3.22 2.58 -3.99
C PHE A 86 1.74 2.27 -3.90
N THR A 87 0.97 2.80 -4.84
CA THR A 87 -0.34 2.27 -5.20
C THR A 87 -0.25 1.76 -6.63
N VAL A 88 -0.74 0.55 -6.86
CA VAL A 88 -0.74 -0.10 -8.17
C VAL A 88 -2.18 -0.49 -8.50
N TRP A 89 -2.67 -0.03 -9.64
CA TRP A 89 -3.92 -0.48 -10.25
C TRP A 89 -3.59 -1.58 -11.24
N ALA A 90 -3.40 -2.80 -10.73
CA ALA A 90 -2.96 -3.92 -11.54
C ALA A 90 -4.05 -4.31 -12.54
N PRO A 91 -3.78 -4.25 -13.86
CA PRO A 91 -4.73 -4.65 -14.88
C PRO A 91 -4.89 -6.18 -14.87
N VAL A 92 -6.13 -6.64 -14.94
CA VAL A 92 -6.43 -8.09 -15.05
C VAL A 92 -6.09 -8.61 -16.45
N ASN A 93 -5.88 -9.92 -16.55
CA ASN A 93 -5.36 -10.58 -17.76
C ASN A 93 -6.10 -10.21 -19.05
N ASP A 94 -7.43 -10.03 -18.98
CA ASP A 94 -8.26 -9.74 -20.15
C ASP A 94 -8.42 -8.23 -20.43
N SER A 95 -7.80 -7.36 -19.62
CA SER A 95 -7.95 -5.91 -19.74
C SER A 95 -6.90 -5.24 -20.61
N PHE A 96 -5.88 -5.96 -21.06
CA PHE A 96 -4.82 -5.44 -21.92
C PHE A 96 -4.27 -6.51 -22.86
N ASP A 97 -3.65 -6.08 -23.95
CA ASP A 97 -3.04 -6.98 -24.94
C ASP A 97 -1.68 -7.48 -24.44
N TYR A 98 -1.71 -8.57 -23.67
CA TYR A 98 -0.49 -9.19 -23.14
C TYR A 98 0.48 -9.61 -24.24
N ALA A 99 -0.01 -10.22 -25.34
CA ALA A 99 0.85 -10.70 -26.41
C ALA A 99 1.62 -9.56 -27.08
N TYR A 100 0.97 -8.42 -27.29
CA TYR A 100 1.60 -7.22 -27.81
C TYR A 100 2.74 -6.71 -26.90
N TYR A 101 2.46 -6.53 -25.60
CA TYR A 101 3.47 -6.04 -24.66
C TYR A 101 4.61 -7.04 -24.44
N LYS A 102 4.32 -8.33 -24.41
CA LYS A 102 5.32 -9.39 -24.32
C LYS A 102 6.23 -9.38 -25.55
N GLY A 103 5.69 -9.25 -26.75
CA GLY A 103 6.47 -9.12 -27.97
C GLY A 103 7.39 -7.89 -27.99
N LEU A 104 6.96 -6.77 -27.42
CA LEU A 104 7.82 -5.59 -27.28
C LEU A 104 9.02 -5.87 -26.35
N ILE A 105 8.82 -6.61 -25.25
CA ILE A 105 9.91 -6.98 -24.34
C ILE A 105 10.86 -7.97 -25.01
N GLU A 106 10.32 -9.01 -25.65
CA GLU A 106 11.09 -10.06 -26.32
C GLU A 106 11.92 -9.55 -27.50
N SER A 107 11.52 -8.41 -28.08
CA SER A 107 12.31 -7.76 -29.13
C SER A 107 13.70 -7.34 -28.67
N GLY A 108 13.92 -7.17 -27.39
CA GLY A 108 15.17 -6.68 -26.80
C GLY A 108 15.48 -5.21 -27.17
N ILE A 109 14.58 -4.53 -27.87
CA ILE A 109 14.79 -3.15 -28.28
C ILE A 109 14.45 -2.23 -27.12
N ARG A 110 15.43 -1.41 -26.69
CA ARG A 110 15.29 -0.54 -25.53
C ARG A 110 14.06 0.35 -25.59
N ASP A 111 13.80 0.98 -26.72
CA ASP A 111 12.66 1.89 -26.89
C ASP A 111 11.32 1.15 -26.79
N SER A 112 11.27 -0.11 -27.26
CA SER A 112 10.11 -0.98 -27.12
C SER A 112 9.85 -1.35 -25.67
N ILE A 113 10.89 -1.71 -24.94
CA ILE A 113 10.80 -2.02 -23.51
C ILE A 113 10.40 -0.77 -22.71
N TYR A 114 11.00 0.39 -23.03
CA TYR A 114 10.62 1.67 -22.42
C TYR A 114 9.16 2.04 -22.68
N LYS A 115 8.63 1.69 -23.85
CA LYS A 115 7.21 1.87 -24.16
C LYS A 115 6.33 1.04 -23.23
N VAL A 116 6.68 -0.24 -22.99
CA VAL A 116 5.98 -1.10 -21.99
C VAL A 116 6.02 -0.46 -20.61
N GLU A 117 7.20 0.00 -20.20
CA GLU A 117 7.39 0.67 -18.92
C GLU A 117 6.46 1.87 -18.76
N MET A 118 6.39 2.73 -19.76
CA MET A 118 5.65 3.99 -19.68
C MET A 118 4.15 3.85 -19.90
N GLU A 119 3.73 3.00 -20.84
CA GLU A 119 2.33 2.89 -21.25
C GLU A 119 1.54 1.89 -20.39
N LEU A 120 2.18 0.82 -19.92
CA LEU A 120 1.51 -0.18 -19.13
C LEU A 120 1.88 -0.05 -17.64
N ILE A 121 3.15 -0.20 -17.26
CA ILE A 121 3.52 -0.30 -15.86
C ILE A 121 3.33 1.04 -15.14
N ARG A 122 4.02 2.09 -15.58
CA ARG A 122 4.00 3.40 -14.91
C ARG A 122 2.69 4.15 -15.05
N ASN A 123 1.90 3.80 -16.07
CA ASN A 123 0.55 4.33 -16.23
C ASN A 123 -0.43 3.79 -15.18
N ASN A 124 -0.11 2.68 -14.54
CA ASN A 124 -0.92 2.04 -13.52
C ASN A 124 -0.31 2.15 -12.11
N MET A 125 0.63 3.06 -11.89
CA MET A 125 1.31 3.21 -10.62
C MET A 125 1.41 4.67 -10.18
N THR A 126 1.30 4.91 -8.89
CA THR A 126 1.66 6.19 -8.26
C THR A 126 2.51 5.96 -7.02
N ARG A 127 3.28 6.98 -6.64
CA ARG A 127 3.96 7.00 -5.35
C ARG A 127 2.94 7.22 -4.24
N TYR A 128 3.27 6.74 -3.06
CA TYR A 128 2.45 6.82 -1.86
C TYR A 128 1.22 5.91 -1.88
N SER A 129 0.78 5.57 -0.69
CA SER A 129 -0.47 4.85 -0.49
C SER A 129 -1.65 5.75 -0.85
N ARG A 130 -2.60 5.19 -1.57
CA ARG A 130 -3.90 5.82 -1.87
C ARG A 130 -4.98 4.85 -1.44
N SER A 131 -5.80 5.28 -0.54
CA SER A 131 -6.98 4.53 -0.11
C SER A 131 -8.24 5.22 -0.60
N ALA A 132 -9.27 4.43 -0.90
CA ALA A 132 -10.60 4.92 -1.17
C ALA A 132 -11.24 5.38 0.14
N ILE A 133 -11.14 6.67 0.45
CA ILE A 133 -11.75 7.25 1.64
C ILE A 133 -12.87 8.18 1.22
N GLY A 134 -14.11 7.77 1.50
CA GLY A 134 -15.29 8.55 1.19
C GLY A 134 -15.66 8.61 -0.29
N ASN A 135 -16.66 9.44 -0.62
CA ASN A 135 -17.10 9.70 -1.98
C ASN A 135 -16.40 10.95 -2.51
N GLY A 136 -15.99 10.93 -3.75
CA GLY A 136 -15.37 12.09 -4.39
C GLY A 136 -14.36 11.74 -5.46
N SER A 137 -13.72 12.79 -5.99
CA SER A 137 -12.68 12.65 -7.03
C SER A 137 -11.37 13.23 -6.54
N VAL A 138 -10.29 12.48 -6.72
CA VAL A 138 -8.93 12.92 -6.38
C VAL A 138 -8.04 12.84 -7.62
N LYS A 139 -7.34 13.93 -7.91
CA LYS A 139 -6.31 13.93 -8.96
C LYS A 139 -5.02 13.32 -8.41
N VAL A 140 -4.48 12.34 -9.11
CA VAL A 140 -3.21 11.70 -8.78
C VAL A 140 -2.22 11.83 -9.92
N ASN A 141 -0.94 11.93 -9.60
CA ASN A 141 0.13 11.91 -10.57
C ASN A 141 0.67 10.49 -10.68
N LEU A 142 0.63 9.95 -11.88
CA LEU A 142 1.15 8.63 -12.19
C LEU A 142 2.68 8.66 -12.37
N LEU A 143 3.32 7.51 -12.31
CA LEU A 143 4.78 7.42 -12.46
C LEU A 143 5.27 7.79 -13.87
N ASN A 144 4.41 7.76 -14.88
CA ASN A 144 4.71 8.20 -16.22
C ASN A 144 4.55 9.72 -16.45
N SER A 145 4.41 10.49 -15.35
CA SER A 145 4.20 11.94 -15.34
C SER A 145 2.85 12.43 -15.89
N LYS A 146 1.94 11.52 -16.20
CA LYS A 146 0.54 11.84 -16.49
C LYS A 146 -0.25 11.99 -15.18
N SER A 147 -1.45 12.55 -15.28
CA SER A 147 -2.40 12.62 -14.16
C SER A 147 -3.65 11.84 -14.51
N ALA A 148 -4.21 11.18 -13.51
CA ALA A 148 -5.50 10.52 -13.58
C ALA A 148 -6.44 11.09 -12.50
N TRP A 149 -7.74 11.01 -12.73
CA TRP A 149 -8.74 11.28 -11.73
C TRP A 149 -9.22 9.94 -11.19
N LEU A 150 -9.09 9.75 -9.89
CA LEU A 150 -9.67 8.61 -9.20
C LEU A 150 -11.01 9.03 -8.65
N ASN A 151 -12.06 8.36 -9.10
CA ASN A 151 -13.40 8.56 -8.59
C ASN A 151 -13.73 7.46 -7.59
N PHE A 152 -14.24 7.87 -6.44
CA PHE A 152 -14.70 6.97 -5.39
C PHE A 152 -16.19 7.10 -5.28
N ASP A 153 -16.90 6.02 -5.48
CA ASP A 153 -18.34 5.94 -5.31
C ASP A 153 -18.65 4.67 -4.52
N GLU A 154 -19.21 4.84 -3.33
CA GLU A 154 -19.60 3.76 -2.40
C GLU A 154 -18.55 2.66 -2.22
N GLY A 155 -17.26 3.05 -2.14
CA GLY A 155 -16.16 2.11 -1.98
C GLY A 155 -15.67 1.46 -3.29
N THR A 156 -16.18 1.88 -4.44
CA THR A 156 -15.74 1.40 -5.75
C THR A 156 -14.74 2.39 -6.38
N PHE A 157 -13.64 1.86 -6.91
CA PHE A 157 -12.67 2.63 -7.68
C PHE A 157 -13.08 2.71 -9.15
N GLN A 158 -13.07 3.92 -9.71
CA GLN A 158 -13.15 4.15 -11.16
C GLN A 158 -11.99 5.04 -11.58
N ILE A 159 -11.36 4.71 -12.70
CA ILE A 159 -10.25 5.44 -13.31
C ILE A 159 -10.75 6.10 -14.58
#